data_452781091ccd63381291fa8d009b7f9b
#
_entry.id   452781091ccd63381291fa8d009b7f9b
#
_cell.length_a   1.000
_cell.length_b   1.000
_cell.length_c   1.000
_cell.angle_alpha   90.00
_cell.angle_beta   90.00
_cell.angle_gamma   90.00
#
_symmetry.space_group_name_H-M   'P 1'
#
loop_
_entity.id
_entity.type
_entity.pdbx_description
1 polymer ?
#
loop_
_entity_poly.entity_id
_entity_poly.type
_entity_poly.pdbx_seq_one_letter_code
_entity_poly.pdbx_strand_id
1 'polypeptide(L)'
;MRKSVLALLLLGATPAFAADAKVMLVTTKCHDLFVVDMGDKRYALLEWYGGYRPEKGDIITGNFLHFGVQDMVVGNRRLRVWLDDYDLTQDQINDKLADKCD
;
A
#
# COMPACT_ATOMS: atom_id res chain seq x y z
N MET A 1 2.32 20.51 -34.85
CA MET A 1 2.14 20.23 -34.22
C MET A 1 1.89 20.19 -33.39
N ARG A 2 1.83 20.21 -33.30
CA ARG A 2 1.50 20.13 -32.52
C ARG A 2 1.00 19.55 -31.89
N LYS A 3 0.59 19.32 -32.04
CA LYS A 3 0.00 18.69 -31.43
C LYS A 3 0.26 18.00 -30.64
N SER A 4 0.52 17.58 -30.93
CA SER A 4 1.04 16.65 -30.14
C SER A 4 1.04 17.05 -28.81
N VAL A 5 1.04 17.99 -28.63
CA VAL A 5 1.06 18.36 -27.39
C VAL A 5 0.02 17.96 -26.54
N LEU A 6 -1.04 17.77 -27.01
CA LEU A 6 -2.08 17.42 -26.23
C LEU A 6 -1.96 16.21 -25.59
N ALA A 7 -1.36 15.37 -26.17
CA ALA A 7 -1.30 14.07 -25.65
C ALA A 7 -0.79 14.10 -24.28
N LEU A 8 -0.06 15.03 -23.99
CA LEU A 8 0.49 15.02 -22.74
C LEU A 8 -0.46 15.06 -21.66
N LEU A 9 -1.51 15.58 -21.94
CA LEU A 9 -2.44 15.64 -20.93
C LEU A 9 -2.84 14.41 -20.39
N LEU A 10 -2.73 13.44 -21.17
CA LEU A 10 -3.14 12.20 -20.74
C LEU A 10 -2.40 11.75 -19.59
N LEU A 11 -1.27 12.23 -19.50
CA LEU A 11 -0.47 11.78 -18.45
C LEU A 11 -1.09 12.12 -17.17
N GLY A 12 -1.88 13.10 -17.19
CA GLY A 12 -2.47 13.45 -15.97
C GLY A 12 -3.37 12.42 -15.41
N ALA A 13 -3.72 11.43 -16.18
CA ALA A 13 -4.60 10.42 -15.70
C ALA A 13 -3.87 9.47 -14.77
N THR A 14 -2.56 9.48 -14.74
CA THR A 14 -1.81 8.60 -13.90
C THR A 14 -1.62 9.22 -12.52
N PRO A 15 -2.05 8.56 -11.47
CA PRO A 15 -1.87 9.11 -10.15
C PRO A 15 -0.40 9.28 -9.85
N ALA A 16 0.00 10.47 -9.47
CA ALA A 16 1.40 10.76 -9.23
C ALA A 16 1.97 9.98 -8.05
N PHE A 17 1.11 9.56 -7.13
CA PHE A 17 1.56 8.89 -5.92
C PHE A 17 1.34 7.39 -5.91
N ALA A 18 0.86 6.82 -6.99
CA ALA A 18 0.66 5.40 -7.04
C ALA A 18 2.03 4.71 -7.06
N ALA A 19 2.18 3.70 -6.26
CA ALA A 19 3.42 2.96 -6.17
C ALA A 19 3.13 1.50 -5.89
N ASP A 20 4.09 0.65 -6.23
CA ASP A 20 3.98 -0.78 -5.97
C ASP A 20 4.76 -1.11 -4.71
N ALA A 21 4.23 -2.01 -3.91
CA ALA A 21 4.92 -2.51 -2.74
C ALA A 21 4.65 -4.00 -2.60
N LYS A 22 5.56 -4.72 -1.99
CA LYS A 22 5.43 -6.16 -1.85
C LYS A 22 4.94 -6.52 -0.46
N VAL A 23 3.91 -7.35 -0.38
CA VAL A 23 3.38 -7.79 0.90
C VAL A 23 4.39 -8.72 1.55
N MET A 24 4.87 -8.36 2.73
CA MET A 24 5.89 -9.10 3.43
C MET A 24 5.35 -9.95 4.56
N LEU A 25 4.27 -9.51 5.19
CA LEU A 25 3.72 -10.18 6.35
C LEU A 25 2.22 -9.95 6.39
N VAL A 26 1.46 -11.00 6.67
CA VAL A 26 0.01 -10.89 6.87
C VAL A 26 -0.32 -11.53 8.19
N THR A 27 -1.11 -10.85 9.02
CA THR A 27 -1.54 -11.43 10.28
C THR A 27 -3.07 -11.38 10.33
N THR A 28 -3.68 -12.47 10.77
CA THR A 28 -5.11 -12.47 11.00
C THR A 28 -5.41 -12.48 12.49
N LYS A 29 -4.37 -12.58 13.30
CA LYS A 29 -4.55 -12.67 14.74
C LYS A 29 -4.63 -11.31 15.41
N CYS A 30 -4.13 -10.28 14.76
CA CYS A 30 -4.19 -8.97 15.34
C CYS A 30 -4.68 -7.97 14.31
N HIS A 31 -5.98 -7.84 14.22
CA HIS A 31 -6.65 -6.80 13.45
C HIS A 31 -6.45 -6.85 11.93
N ASP A 32 -6.19 -8.05 11.36
CA ASP A 32 -6.02 -8.18 9.92
C ASP A 32 -4.97 -7.22 9.36
N LEU A 33 -3.88 -7.08 10.09
CA LEU A 33 -2.79 -6.19 9.67
C LEU A 33 -1.90 -6.86 8.65
N PHE A 34 -1.35 -6.07 7.76
CA PHE A 34 -0.30 -6.56 6.88
C PHE A 34 0.75 -5.49 6.64
N VAL A 35 1.95 -5.93 6.35
CA VAL A 35 3.11 -5.07 6.17
C VAL A 35 3.58 -5.20 4.74
N VAL A 36 3.87 -4.08 4.10
CA VAL A 36 4.42 -4.09 2.76
C VAL A 36 5.80 -3.45 2.74
N ASP A 37 6.65 -3.95 1.84
CA ASP A 37 7.98 -3.43 1.62
C ASP A 37 7.88 -2.38 0.51
N MET A 38 8.19 -1.15 0.84
CA MET A 38 8.12 -0.03 -0.09
C MET A 38 9.43 0.18 -0.84
N GLY A 39 10.45 -0.63 -0.57
CA GLY A 39 11.78 -0.44 -1.13
C GLY A 39 12.68 0.34 -0.18
N ASP A 40 13.99 0.21 -0.36
CA ASP A 40 14.97 0.94 0.43
C ASP A 40 14.84 0.72 1.94
N LYS A 41 14.44 -0.47 2.33
CA LYS A 41 14.27 -0.84 3.73
C LYS A 41 13.26 0.04 4.44
N ARG A 42 12.24 0.45 3.72
CA ARG A 42 11.12 1.19 4.26
C ARG A 42 9.84 0.37 4.11
N TYR A 43 8.96 0.51 5.06
CA TYR A 43 7.78 -0.33 5.16
C TYR A 43 6.53 0.49 5.43
N ALA A 44 5.37 -0.08 5.12
CA ALA A 44 4.10 0.52 5.49
C ALA A 44 3.26 -0.51 6.22
N LEU A 45 2.41 -0.03 7.11
CA LEU A 45 1.51 -0.87 7.89
C LEU A 45 0.09 -0.57 7.46
N LEU A 46 -0.63 -1.60 7.07
CA LEU A 46 -2.00 -1.47 6.60
C LEU A 46 -2.91 -2.44 7.32
N GLU A 47 -4.19 -2.10 7.35
CA GLU A 47 -5.20 -2.99 7.88
C GLU A 47 -6.19 -3.32 6.76
N TRP A 48 -6.52 -4.60 6.58
CA TRP A 48 -7.45 -5.03 5.55
C TRP A 48 -8.88 -4.74 5.99
N TYR A 49 -9.64 -4.09 5.11
CA TYR A 49 -11.02 -3.71 5.41
C TYR A 49 -12.03 -4.45 4.53
N GLY A 50 -11.63 -4.95 3.39
CA GLY A 50 -12.56 -5.68 2.52
C GLY A 50 -11.98 -5.95 1.13
N GLY A 51 -12.69 -6.73 0.36
CA GLY A 51 -12.27 -7.08 -0.98
C GLY A 51 -11.26 -8.22 -1.00
N TYR A 52 -10.33 -8.19 -1.95
CA TYR A 52 -9.30 -9.21 -2.06
C TYR A 52 -8.44 -9.21 -0.80
N ARG A 53 -8.22 -10.39 -0.21
CA ARG A 53 -7.37 -10.48 0.97
C ARG A 53 -5.94 -10.74 0.51
N PRO A 54 -5.02 -9.84 0.81
CA PRO A 54 -3.65 -9.98 0.29
C PRO A 54 -2.91 -11.14 0.93
N GLU A 55 -1.96 -11.68 0.20
CA GLU A 55 -1.11 -12.77 0.66
C GLU A 55 0.34 -12.34 0.57
N LYS A 56 1.18 -12.97 1.39
CA LYS A 56 2.60 -12.68 1.35
C LYS A 56 3.13 -12.91 -0.05
N GLY A 57 3.89 -11.96 -0.55
CA GLY A 57 4.45 -12.01 -1.90
C GLY A 57 3.66 -11.23 -2.93
N ASP A 58 2.41 -10.87 -2.66
CA ASP A 58 1.62 -10.08 -3.58
C ASP A 58 2.24 -8.70 -3.78
N ILE A 59 2.08 -8.15 -4.97
CA ILE A 59 2.47 -6.78 -5.25
C ILE A 59 1.18 -5.94 -5.20
N ILE A 60 1.15 -5.00 -4.29
CA ILE A 60 -0.02 -4.15 -4.11
C ILE A 60 0.30 -2.74 -4.61
N THR A 61 -0.61 -2.17 -5.36
CA THR A 61 -0.43 -0.83 -5.93
C THR A 61 -1.42 0.12 -5.29
N GLY A 62 -0.94 1.25 -4.83
CA GLY A 62 -1.79 2.26 -4.20
C GLY A 62 -1.02 3.50 -3.82
N ASN A 63 -1.68 4.39 -3.11
CA ASN A 63 -1.07 5.63 -2.66
C ASN A 63 -0.60 5.46 -1.23
N PHE A 64 0.69 5.18 -1.06
CA PHE A 64 1.26 4.95 0.26
C PHE A 64 1.68 6.23 0.97
N LEU A 65 1.29 7.38 0.45
CA LEU A 65 1.56 8.65 1.09
C LEU A 65 0.27 9.30 1.62
N HIS A 66 -0.80 8.52 1.69
CA HIS A 66 -2.08 9.05 2.12
C HIS A 66 -2.68 8.17 3.21
N PHE A 67 -2.74 8.66 4.43
CA PHE A 67 -3.29 7.93 5.56
C PHE A 67 -4.78 7.68 5.39
N GLY A 68 -5.28 6.69 6.05
CA GLY A 68 -6.70 6.45 6.14
C GLY A 68 -7.19 5.41 5.15
N VAL A 69 -8.49 5.39 4.93
CA VAL A 69 -9.14 4.40 4.09
C VAL A 69 -8.92 4.71 2.64
N GLN A 70 -8.52 3.70 1.88
CA GLN A 70 -8.39 3.84 0.43
C GLN A 70 -8.51 2.50 -0.27
N ASP A 71 -8.74 2.53 -1.56
CA ASP A 71 -8.77 1.33 -2.38
C ASP A 71 -7.40 1.13 -3.02
N MET A 72 -6.94 -0.10 -3.02
CA MET A 72 -5.68 -0.48 -3.67
C MET A 72 -5.96 -1.71 -4.53
N VAL A 73 -4.99 -2.11 -5.34
CA VAL A 73 -5.16 -3.27 -6.21
C VAL A 73 -3.96 -4.22 -6.14
N VAL A 74 -4.25 -5.51 -6.31
CA VAL A 74 -3.24 -6.52 -6.52
C VAL A 74 -3.58 -7.10 -7.89
N GLY A 75 -2.83 -6.69 -8.93
CA GLY A 75 -3.18 -7.02 -10.30
C GLY A 75 -4.50 -6.35 -10.67
N ASN A 76 -5.51 -7.14 -10.98
CA ASN A 76 -6.83 -6.60 -11.28
C ASN A 76 -7.81 -6.83 -10.11
N ARG A 77 -7.30 -7.20 -8.95
CA ARG A 77 -8.16 -7.47 -7.79
C ARG A 77 -8.13 -6.27 -6.86
N ARG A 78 -9.31 -5.79 -6.50
CA ARG A 78 -9.44 -4.59 -5.69
C ARG A 78 -9.61 -4.94 -4.23
N LEU A 79 -9.00 -4.16 -3.35
CA LEU A 79 -9.20 -4.32 -1.91
C LEU A 79 -9.30 -2.94 -1.28
N ARG A 80 -9.92 -2.89 -0.12
CA ARG A 80 -10.02 -1.66 0.67
C ARG A 80 -9.17 -1.84 1.92
N VAL A 81 -8.39 -0.82 2.23
CA VAL A 81 -7.44 -0.86 3.33
C VAL A 81 -7.50 0.43 4.14
N TRP A 82 -6.97 0.35 5.34
CA TRP A 82 -6.66 1.52 6.15
C TRP A 82 -5.14 1.62 6.16
N LEU A 83 -4.59 2.70 5.65
CA LEU A 83 -3.15 2.91 5.72
C LEU A 83 -2.85 3.55 7.07
N ASP A 84 -2.24 2.78 7.95
CA ASP A 84 -1.98 3.20 9.32
C ASP A 84 -0.73 4.06 9.39
N ASP A 85 0.33 3.65 8.72
CA ASP A 85 1.57 4.40 8.70
C ASP A 85 2.44 3.95 7.53
N TYR A 86 3.40 4.77 7.14
CA TYR A 86 4.27 4.46 6.01
C TYR A 86 5.67 5.03 6.24
N ASP A 87 6.60 4.68 5.38
CA ASP A 87 7.99 5.13 5.44
C ASP A 87 8.65 4.75 6.75
N LEU A 88 8.31 3.56 7.26
CA LEU A 88 8.79 3.08 8.53
C LEU A 88 10.03 2.22 8.37
N THR A 89 10.94 2.31 9.32
CA THR A 89 12.09 1.40 9.37
C THR A 89 11.63 0.07 9.94
N GLN A 90 12.49 -0.95 9.86
CA GLN A 90 12.18 -2.27 10.39
C GLN A 90 11.87 -2.19 11.90
N ASP A 91 12.64 -1.41 12.64
CA ASP A 91 12.41 -1.29 14.08
C ASP A 91 11.07 -0.62 14.36
N GLN A 92 10.71 0.39 13.59
CA GLN A 92 9.44 1.07 13.77
C GLN A 92 8.27 0.14 13.44
N ILE A 93 8.39 -0.69 12.41
CA ILE A 93 7.36 -1.66 12.07
C ILE A 93 7.21 -2.67 13.22
N ASN A 94 8.32 -3.14 13.76
CA ASN A 94 8.29 -4.11 14.85
C ASN A 94 7.61 -3.52 16.08
N ASP A 95 7.91 -2.27 16.40
CA ASP A 95 7.30 -1.60 17.54
C ASP A 95 5.80 -1.40 17.32
N LYS A 96 5.39 -1.02 16.12
CA LYS A 96 3.98 -0.82 15.84
C LYS A 96 3.20 -2.12 15.88
N LEU A 97 3.77 -3.21 15.36
CA LEU A 97 3.11 -4.49 15.41
C LEU A 97 2.96 -4.96 16.86
N ALA A 98 3.98 -4.78 17.68
CA ALA A 98 3.91 -5.16 19.08
C ALA A 98 2.82 -4.38 19.80
N ASP A 99 2.73 -3.09 19.50
CA ASP A 99 1.75 -2.22 20.12
C ASP A 99 0.32 -2.64 19.74
N LYS A 100 0.11 -2.93 18.46
CA LYS A 100 -1.23 -3.26 17.99
C LYS A 100 -1.64 -4.69 18.28
N CYS A 101 -0.69 -5.57 18.45
CA CYS A 101 -0.96 -6.98 18.68
C CYS A 101 -0.99 -7.39 20.14
N ASP A 102 -0.75 -6.47 21.00
CA ASP A 102 -0.91 -6.70 22.44
C ASP A 102 -2.30 -6.27 22.89
#